data_6fe5ea7532583fd0140a64b0e10713fe
#
_entry.id   6fe5ea7532583fd0140a64b0e10713fe
#
_cell.length_a   1.000
_cell.length_b   1.000
_cell.length_c   1.000
_cell.angle_alpha   90.00
_cell.angle_beta   90.00
_cell.angle_gamma   90.00
#
_symmetry.space_group_name_H-M   'P 1'
#
loop_
_entity.id
_entity.type
_entity.pdbx_description
1 polymer ?
#
loop_
_entity_poly.entity_id
_entity_poly.type
_entity_poly.pdbx_seq_one_letter_code
_entity_poly.pdbx_strand_id
1 'polypeptide(L)' 'MENNENLEDRIVDVAKDVFLENGFEMTSMSDIAAKVGINRPTLHYYFRTKERMFRAVLAPIFET' A
#
# COMPACT_ATOMS: atom_id res chain seq x y z
N MET A 1 15.22 6.05 -17.13
CA MET A 1 15.19 5.58 -16.35
C MET A 1 14.39 4.69 -16.25
N GLU A 2 14.49 3.98 -16.08
CA GLU A 2 13.75 3.16 -15.98
C GLU A 2 13.12 3.07 -14.91
N ASN A 3 12.17 2.72 -14.88
CA ASN A 3 11.40 2.62 -13.77
C ASN A 3 11.32 1.25 -13.36
N ASN A 4 11.90 0.90 -12.34
CA ASN A 4 11.91 -0.45 -11.90
C ASN A 4 10.93 -0.71 -10.83
N GLU A 5 9.94 0.14 -10.74
CA GLU A 5 8.93 -0.03 -9.73
C GLU A 5 8.13 -1.26 -10.02
N ASN A 6 8.05 -2.19 -9.09
CA ASN A 6 7.21 -3.35 -9.27
C ASN A 6 5.86 -3.11 -8.60
N LEU A 7 4.97 -4.08 -8.70
CA LEU A 7 3.62 -3.90 -8.17
C LEU A 7 3.62 -3.70 -6.68
N GLU A 8 4.48 -4.41 -5.97
CA GLU A 8 4.55 -4.25 -4.53
C GLU A 8 4.90 -2.82 -4.15
N ASP A 9 5.89 -2.24 -4.82
CA ASP A 9 6.29 -0.87 -4.54
C ASP A 9 5.17 0.11 -4.86
N ARG A 10 4.46 -0.15 -5.94
CA ARG A 10 3.36 0.70 -6.32
C ARG A 10 2.25 0.64 -5.29
N ILE A 11 1.98 -0.55 -4.76
CA ILE A 11 0.97 -0.70 -3.73
C ILE A 11 1.35 0.14 -2.50
N VAL A 12 2.61 0.08 -2.10
CA VAL A 12 3.07 0.82 -0.93
C VAL A 12 2.93 2.32 -1.16
N ASP A 13 3.31 2.80 -2.34
CA ASP A 13 3.19 4.22 -2.64
C ASP A 13 1.75 4.69 -2.58
N VAL A 14 0.85 3.91 -3.19
CA VAL A 14 -0.56 4.28 -3.20
C VAL A 14 -1.14 4.20 -1.79
N ALA A 15 -0.77 3.16 -1.05
CA ALA A 15 -1.27 3.00 0.31
C ALA A 15 -0.86 4.19 1.17
N LYS A 16 0.38 4.66 0.99
CA LYS A 16 0.84 5.81 1.74
C LYS A 16 -0.06 7.01 1.50
N ASP A 17 -0.38 7.26 0.25
CA ASP A 17 -1.22 8.40 -0.09
C ASP A 17 -2.61 8.26 0.51
N VAL A 18 -3.18 7.06 0.43
CA VAL A 18 -4.53 6.83 0.96
C VAL A 18 -4.55 6.98 2.47
N PHE A 19 -3.53 6.45 3.15
CA PHE A 19 -3.44 6.60 4.59
C PHE A 19 -3.30 8.06 5.00
N LEU A 20 -2.53 8.83 4.24
CA LEU A 20 -2.36 10.24 4.54
C LEU A 20 -3.65 11.01 4.34
N GLU A 21 -4.43 10.65 3.34
CA GLU A 21 -5.66 11.36 3.05
C GLU A 21 -6.78 11.00 4.00
N ASN A 22 -6.92 9.72 4.30
CA ASN A 22 -8.08 9.23 5.04
C ASN A 22 -7.79 8.82 6.47
N GLY A 23 -6.53 8.60 6.80
CA GLY A 23 -6.16 8.06 8.08
C GLY A 23 -6.22 6.54 8.06
N PHE A 24 -5.46 5.92 8.95
CA PHE A 24 -5.36 4.47 8.98
C PHE A 24 -6.72 3.82 9.22
N GLU A 25 -7.47 4.36 10.20
CA GLU A 25 -8.73 3.75 10.60
C GLU A 25 -9.77 3.78 9.49
N MET A 26 -9.78 4.86 8.72
CA MET A 26 -10.80 5.03 7.70
C MET A 26 -10.42 4.43 6.36
N THR A 27 -9.23 3.89 6.26
CA THR A 27 -8.76 3.30 5.02
C THR A 27 -9.07 1.80 5.03
N SER A 28 -9.61 1.30 3.93
CA SER A 28 -9.87 -0.13 3.80
C SER A 28 -8.96 -0.73 2.74
N MET A 29 -8.80 -2.04 2.79
CA MET A 29 -8.05 -2.74 1.75
C MET A 29 -8.68 -2.54 0.38
N SER A 30 -10.02 -2.48 0.34
CA SER A 30 -10.71 -2.24 -0.91
C SER A 30 -10.38 -0.88 -1.48
N ASP A 31 -10.28 0.12 -0.62
CA ASP A 31 -9.93 1.48 -1.08
C ASP A 31 -8.56 1.47 -1.74
N ILE A 32 -7.62 0.80 -1.12
CA ILE A 32 -6.26 0.76 -1.64
C ILE A 32 -6.22 -0.01 -2.94
N ALA A 33 -6.88 -1.16 -3.01
CA ALA A 33 -6.90 -1.95 -4.24
C ALA A 33 -7.48 -1.15 -5.40
N ALA A 34 -8.56 -0.42 -5.13
CA ALA A 34 -9.20 0.38 -6.17
C ALA A 34 -8.25 1.47 -6.66
N LYS A 35 -7.54 2.12 -5.76
CA LYS A 35 -6.60 3.16 -6.16
C LYS A 35 -5.43 2.62 -6.93
N VAL A 36 -4.94 1.45 -6.56
CA VAL A 36 -3.84 0.83 -7.29
C VAL A 36 -4.30 0.36 -8.66
N GLY A 37 -5.56 -0.05 -8.74
CA GLY A 37 -6.10 -0.59 -9.98
C GLY A 37 -6.01 -2.09 -10.05
N ILE A 38 -6.07 -2.77 -8.90
CA ILE A 38 -6.04 -4.23 -8.83
C ILE A 38 -7.21 -4.69 -8.00
N ASN A 39 -7.48 -6.00 -8.02
CA ASN A 39 -8.55 -6.53 -7.20
C ASN A 39 -8.03 -6.88 -5.81
N ARG A 40 -8.97 -7.11 -4.89
CA ARG A 40 -8.60 -7.39 -3.51
C ARG A 40 -7.77 -8.65 -3.34
N PRO A 41 -8.10 -9.75 -3.99
CA PRO A 41 -7.25 -10.95 -3.84
C PRO A 41 -5.81 -10.70 -4.22
N THR A 42 -5.58 -9.93 -5.27
CA THR A 42 -4.21 -9.61 -5.66
C THR A 42 -3.52 -8.78 -4.58
N LEU A 43 -4.24 -7.82 -4.02
CA LEU A 43 -3.66 -7.01 -2.96
C LEU A 43 -3.31 -7.89 -1.76
N HIS A 44 -4.22 -8.80 -1.39
CA HIS A 44 -3.99 -9.68 -0.25
C HIS A 44 -2.82 -10.64 -0.47
N TYR A 45 -2.50 -10.92 -1.71
CA TYR A 45 -1.35 -11.74 -2.01
C TYR A 45 -0.07 -11.05 -1.53
N TYR A 46 0.01 -9.75 -1.70
CA TYR A 46 1.18 -8.98 -1.30
C TYR A 46 1.14 -8.58 0.17
N PHE A 47 -0.02 -8.15 0.62
CA PHE A 47 -0.18 -7.67 2.00
C PHE A 47 -1.45 -8.25 2.57
N ARG A 48 -1.29 -9.10 3.57
CA ARG A 48 -2.42 -9.80 4.14
C ARG A 48 -3.35 -8.92 4.93
N THR A 49 -2.80 -7.90 5.57
CA THR A 49 -3.60 -7.04 6.44
C THR A 49 -3.22 -5.60 6.20
N LYS A 50 -4.12 -4.72 6.64
CA LYS A 50 -3.87 -3.29 6.57
C LYS A 50 -2.68 -2.92 7.43
N GLU A 51 -2.53 -3.59 8.56
CA GLU A 51 -1.42 -3.33 9.46
C GLU A 51 -0.08 -3.64 8.82
N ARG A 52 -0.02 -4.75 8.10
CA ARG A 52 1.22 -5.10 7.43
C ARG A 52 1.58 -4.08 6.37
N MET A 53 0.56 -3.62 5.65
CA MET A 53 0.78 -2.61 4.64
C MET A 53 1.26 -1.32 5.26
N PHE A 54 0.68 -0.94 6.39
CA PHE A 54 1.08 0.27 7.08
C PHE A 54 2.55 0.18 7.52
N ARG A 55 2.97 -0.98 8.00
CA ARG A 55 4.37 -1.19 8.35
C ARG A 55 5.27 -1.01 7.15
N ALA A 56 4.86 -1.51 6.00
CA ALA A 56 5.67 -1.37 4.79
C ALA A 56 5.80 0.10 4.41
N VAL A 57 4.74 0.87 4.59
CA VAL A 57 4.78 2.30 4.30
C VAL A 57 5.80 2.99 5.20
N LEU A 58 5.90 2.57 6.45
CA LEU A 58 6.80 3.19 7.42
C LEU A 58 8.22 2.65 7.35
N ALA A 59 8.41 1.52 6.69
CA ALA A 59 9.71 0.84 6.72
C ALA A 59 10.88 1.73 6.32
N PRO A 60 10.79 2.52 5.25
CA PRO A 60 11.93 3.36 4.88
C PRO A 60 12.35 4.32 5.96
N ILE A 61 11.41 4.76 6.78
CA ILE A 61 11.70 5.68 7.86
C ILE A 61 12.54 4.99 8.91
N PHE A 62 12.20 3.75 9.21
CA PHE A 62 12.88 3.02 10.27
C PHE A 62 14.17 2.39 9.82
N GLU A 63 14.32 2.19 8.53
CA GLU A 63 15.49 1.50 8.02
C GLU A 63 16.67 2.40 7.77
N THR A 64 16.47 3.67 7.76
CA THR A 64 17.62 4.53 7.63
C THR A 64 18.35 4.66 8.95
#